data_5806a2596dc5a6868a0b804f88af296e
#
_entry.id   5806a2596dc5a6868a0b804f88af296e
#
_cell.length_a   1.000
_cell.length_b   1.000
_cell.length_c   1.000
_cell.angle_alpha   90.00
_cell.angle_beta   90.00
_cell.angle_gamma   90.00
#
_symmetry.space_group_name_H-M   'P 1'
#
loop_
_entity.id
_entity.type
_entity.pdbx_description
1 polymer ?
#
loop_
_entity_poly.entity_id
_entity_poly.type
_entity_poly.pdbx_seq_one_letter_code
_entity_poly.pdbx_strand_id
1 'polypeptide(L)'
;MKELWQLIKMLFSSKPGDFDTPELLPMKHYPFKRYRFMMWCGRMIYRAENKENIDRYMQTYAGKESMTHETIHLRQAQVIGSWVKYYWRYFVEWVKGNPICHPASSAYYTISYEMEAYANEGNLDYPVNYDGSNLSRYKIKGGRKKLYKSIGGTSKAWKTYISCLLYTSPSP
;
A
#
# COMPACT_ATOMS: atom_id res chain seq x y z
N MET A 1 21.75 12.31 3.42
CA MET A 1 20.93 13.57 3.49
C MET A 1 20.28 13.97 2.18
N LYS A 2 20.97 13.90 1.02
CA LYS A 2 20.40 14.30 -0.29
C LYS A 2 19.12 13.57 -0.67
N GLU A 3 19.06 12.23 -0.51
CA GLU A 3 17.86 11.42 -0.84
C GLU A 3 16.68 11.74 0.08
N LEU A 4 16.89 11.97 1.36
CA LEU A 4 15.82 12.36 2.27
C LEU A 4 15.19 13.70 1.85
N TRP A 5 16.02 14.67 1.46
CA TRP A 5 15.54 15.94 0.90
C TRP A 5 14.76 15.75 -0.42
N GLN A 6 15.20 14.81 -1.25
CA GLN A 6 14.47 14.45 -2.47
C GLN A 6 13.09 13.90 -2.14
N LEU A 7 12.97 12.99 -1.16
CA LEU A 7 11.67 12.44 -0.71
C LEU A 7 10.75 13.55 -0.17
N ILE A 8 11.30 14.44 0.65
CA ILE A 8 10.51 15.58 1.18
C ILE A 8 10.03 16.50 0.05
N LYS A 9 10.89 16.83 -0.92
CA LYS A 9 10.50 17.65 -2.07
C LYS A 9 9.37 17.00 -2.86
N MET A 10 9.41 15.70 -3.12
CA MET A 10 8.35 14.98 -3.86
C MET A 10 6.97 15.17 -3.24
N LEU A 11 6.90 15.23 -1.89
CA LEU A 11 5.64 15.40 -1.17
C LEU A 11 4.91 16.70 -1.51
N PHE A 12 5.66 17.76 -1.86
CA PHE A 12 5.15 19.09 -2.13
C PHE A 12 5.21 19.49 -3.60
N SER A 13 6.06 18.84 -4.40
CA SER A 13 6.30 19.18 -5.80
C SER A 13 5.52 18.34 -6.81
N SER A 14 4.85 17.27 -6.38
CA SER A 14 4.04 16.40 -7.22
C SER A 14 2.63 16.25 -6.68
N LYS A 15 1.67 15.99 -7.55
CA LYS A 15 0.29 15.67 -7.22
C LYS A 15 0.00 14.21 -7.56
N PRO A 16 -0.94 13.55 -6.87
CA PRO A 16 -1.31 12.18 -7.24
C PRO A 16 -1.76 12.04 -8.70
N GLY A 17 -2.43 13.05 -9.26
CA GLY A 17 -2.88 13.08 -10.65
C GLY A 17 -1.78 13.23 -11.71
N ASP A 18 -0.53 13.44 -11.31
CA ASP A 18 0.60 13.54 -12.24
C ASP A 18 1.04 12.16 -12.78
N PHE A 19 0.49 11.07 -12.25
CA PHE A 19 0.90 9.70 -12.53
C PHE A 19 -0.29 8.85 -12.99
N ASP A 20 -0.11 8.09 -14.07
CA ASP A 20 -1.06 7.04 -14.47
C ASP A 20 -0.76 5.72 -13.77
N THR A 21 0.51 5.41 -13.60
CA THR A 21 1.02 4.23 -12.88
C THR A 21 2.24 4.64 -12.05
N PRO A 22 2.56 3.89 -10.97
CA PRO A 22 3.77 4.16 -10.20
C PRO A 22 5.04 4.03 -11.04
N GLU A 23 5.93 5.03 -10.93
CA GLU A 23 7.23 5.01 -11.58
C GLU A 23 8.27 4.27 -10.74
N LEU A 24 9.07 3.41 -11.36
CA LEU A 24 10.19 2.75 -10.69
C LEU A 24 11.33 3.76 -10.45
N LEU A 25 11.71 3.97 -9.19
CA LEU A 25 12.76 4.92 -8.81
C LEU A 25 13.88 4.24 -8.02
N PRO A 26 15.08 4.09 -8.61
CA PRO A 26 16.24 3.57 -7.87
C PRO A 26 16.79 4.61 -6.90
N MET A 27 17.02 4.20 -5.65
CA MET A 27 17.69 5.01 -4.64
C MET A 27 18.78 4.19 -3.92
N LYS A 28 19.85 4.86 -3.46
CA LYS A 28 20.97 4.19 -2.83
C LYS A 28 20.64 3.68 -1.42
N HIS A 29 19.89 4.46 -0.63
CA HIS A 29 19.64 4.19 0.77
C HIS A 29 18.20 3.80 1.10
N TYR A 30 17.27 3.95 0.17
CA TYR A 30 15.86 3.63 0.33
C TYR A 30 15.39 2.58 -0.70
N PRO A 31 14.40 1.74 -0.36
CA PRO A 31 13.85 1.54 0.99
C PRO A 31 14.86 0.90 1.95
N PHE A 32 14.49 0.73 3.22
CA PHE A 32 15.31 -0.02 4.17
C PHE A 32 15.52 -1.46 3.71
N LYS A 33 16.67 -2.07 4.04
CA LYS A 33 17.13 -3.38 3.51
C LYS A 33 16.12 -4.54 3.54
N ARG A 34 15.10 -4.47 4.40
CA ARG A 34 14.06 -5.51 4.55
C ARG A 34 12.90 -5.38 3.54
N TYR A 35 12.81 -4.26 2.85
CA TYR A 35 11.73 -3.99 1.93
C TYR A 35 12.23 -4.03 0.49
N ARG A 36 11.47 -4.70 -0.38
CA ARG A 36 11.76 -4.71 -1.82
C ARG A 36 11.41 -3.36 -2.45
N PHE A 37 10.25 -2.85 -2.09
CA PHE A 37 9.73 -1.57 -2.57
C PHE A 37 9.24 -0.72 -1.42
N MET A 38 9.13 0.57 -1.69
CA MET A 38 8.45 1.55 -0.86
C MET A 38 7.71 2.52 -1.79
N MET A 39 6.37 2.57 -1.68
CA MET A 39 5.60 3.57 -2.39
C MET A 39 5.82 4.95 -1.79
N TRP A 40 6.19 5.92 -2.62
CA TRP A 40 6.33 7.31 -2.19
C TRP A 40 5.96 8.28 -3.29
N CYS A 41 4.89 9.03 -3.13
CA CYS A 41 4.45 10.10 -4.04
C CYS A 41 4.42 9.66 -5.52
N GLY A 42 3.74 8.55 -5.82
CA GLY A 42 3.60 8.01 -7.17
C GLY A 42 4.82 7.21 -7.67
N ARG A 43 5.76 6.89 -6.79
CA ARG A 43 6.98 6.14 -7.17
C ARG A 43 7.18 4.90 -6.31
N MET A 44 7.45 3.78 -6.96
CA MET A 44 7.94 2.56 -6.34
C MET A 44 9.46 2.67 -6.18
N ILE A 45 9.90 3.05 -4.99
CA ILE A 45 11.32 3.21 -4.68
C ILE A 45 11.91 1.84 -4.37
N TYR A 46 13.06 1.55 -4.99
CA TYR A 46 13.83 0.34 -4.75
C TYR A 46 15.32 0.65 -4.62
N ARG A 47 16.10 -0.26 -4.00
CA ARG A 47 17.54 -0.06 -3.86
C ARG A 47 18.25 -0.23 -5.19
N ALA A 48 19.02 0.78 -5.59
CA ALA A 48 19.72 0.82 -6.89
C ALA A 48 20.61 -0.40 -7.13
N GLU A 49 21.20 -0.97 -6.08
CA GLU A 49 22.01 -2.19 -6.12
C GLU A 49 21.23 -3.44 -6.58
N ASN A 50 19.89 -3.40 -6.51
CA ASN A 50 19.01 -4.51 -6.87
C ASN A 50 18.37 -4.34 -8.26
N LYS A 51 18.80 -3.39 -9.07
CA LYS A 51 18.14 -3.03 -10.33
C LYS A 51 17.82 -4.23 -11.21
N GLU A 52 18.82 -5.07 -11.53
CA GLU A 52 18.62 -6.24 -12.41
C GLU A 52 17.63 -7.26 -11.84
N ASN A 53 17.64 -7.46 -10.51
CA ASN A 53 16.69 -8.33 -9.83
C ASN A 53 15.28 -7.77 -9.88
N ILE A 54 15.14 -6.44 -9.75
CA ILE A 54 13.86 -5.74 -9.84
C ILE A 54 13.33 -5.82 -11.27
N ASP A 55 14.15 -5.53 -12.28
CA ASP A 55 13.75 -5.59 -13.67
C ASP A 55 13.22 -7.00 -14.04
N ARG A 56 13.92 -8.07 -13.60
CA ARG A 56 13.46 -9.45 -13.78
C ARG A 56 12.16 -9.75 -12.99
N TYR A 57 12.08 -9.29 -11.76
CA TYR A 57 10.90 -9.50 -10.93
C TYR A 57 9.65 -8.86 -11.54
N MET A 58 9.75 -7.64 -12.06
CA MET A 58 8.64 -6.92 -12.66
C MET A 58 8.06 -7.61 -13.92
N GLN A 59 8.82 -8.52 -14.55
CA GLN A 59 8.31 -9.35 -15.66
C GLN A 59 7.50 -10.56 -15.18
N THR A 60 7.55 -10.92 -13.91
CA THR A 60 6.80 -12.04 -13.34
C THR A 60 5.35 -11.63 -13.00
N TYR A 61 4.48 -12.63 -12.83
CA TYR A 61 3.12 -12.40 -12.34
C TYR A 61 3.12 -11.70 -10.97
N ALA A 62 3.97 -12.16 -10.04
CA ALA A 62 4.12 -11.52 -8.72
C ALA A 62 4.61 -10.06 -8.81
N GLY A 63 5.40 -9.72 -9.82
CA GLY A 63 5.79 -8.34 -10.10
C GLY A 63 4.61 -7.49 -10.56
N LYS A 64 3.74 -8.06 -11.41
CA LYS A 64 2.51 -7.39 -11.85
C LYS A 64 1.53 -7.20 -10.70
N GLU A 65 1.35 -8.20 -9.82
CA GLU A 65 0.55 -8.05 -8.59
C GLU A 65 1.10 -6.92 -7.70
N SER A 66 2.43 -6.86 -7.51
CA SER A 66 3.04 -5.77 -6.76
C SER A 66 2.81 -4.40 -7.41
N MET A 67 2.89 -4.31 -8.74
CA MET A 67 2.57 -3.07 -9.45
C MET A 67 1.10 -2.70 -9.27
N THR A 68 0.19 -3.66 -9.34
CA THR A 68 -1.25 -3.46 -9.13
C THR A 68 -1.51 -2.95 -7.71
N HIS A 69 -0.89 -3.56 -6.70
CA HIS A 69 -0.97 -3.13 -5.31
C HIS A 69 -0.59 -1.64 -5.15
N GLU A 70 0.56 -1.24 -5.69
CA GLU A 70 1.03 0.14 -5.60
C GLU A 70 0.20 1.10 -6.48
N THR A 71 -0.36 0.61 -7.59
CA THR A 71 -1.29 1.40 -8.41
C THR A 71 -2.59 1.65 -7.66
N ILE A 72 -3.09 0.71 -6.86
CA ILE A 72 -4.25 0.94 -5.99
C ILE A 72 -3.95 2.07 -5.00
N HIS A 73 -2.79 2.08 -4.37
CA HIS A 73 -2.38 3.19 -3.49
C HIS A 73 -2.30 4.53 -4.22
N LEU A 74 -1.82 4.54 -5.45
CA LEU A 74 -1.84 5.74 -6.29
C LEU A 74 -3.28 6.22 -6.54
N ARG A 75 -4.20 5.33 -6.91
CA ARG A 75 -5.62 5.66 -7.13
C ARG A 75 -6.29 6.19 -5.86
N GLN A 76 -6.04 5.55 -4.72
CA GLN A 76 -6.50 6.03 -3.41
C GLN A 76 -6.03 7.47 -3.14
N ALA A 77 -4.78 7.77 -3.43
CA ALA A 77 -4.24 9.12 -3.28
C ALA A 77 -4.84 10.12 -4.29
N GLN A 78 -5.13 9.69 -5.52
CA GLN A 78 -5.80 10.49 -6.55
C GLN A 78 -7.21 10.92 -6.12
N VAL A 79 -8.00 10.01 -5.58
CA VAL A 79 -9.33 10.33 -5.05
C VAL A 79 -9.25 11.33 -3.88
N ILE A 80 -8.19 11.27 -3.08
CA ILE A 80 -7.95 12.24 -1.99
C ILE A 80 -7.43 13.58 -2.51
N GLY A 81 -6.77 13.59 -3.68
CA GLY A 81 -6.24 14.76 -4.37
C GLY A 81 -4.96 15.36 -3.78
N SER A 82 -4.34 14.74 -2.77
CA SER A 82 -3.14 15.27 -2.10
C SER A 82 -2.34 14.18 -1.39
N TRP A 83 -1.02 14.12 -1.66
CA TRP A 83 -0.11 13.23 -0.96
C TRP A 83 -0.08 13.47 0.55
N VAL A 84 -0.03 14.72 0.98
CA VAL A 84 -0.01 15.09 2.39
C VAL A 84 -1.27 14.59 3.10
N LYS A 85 -2.46 14.81 2.50
CA LYS A 85 -3.73 14.33 3.06
C LYS A 85 -3.79 12.80 3.06
N TYR A 86 -3.30 12.14 2.01
CA TYR A 86 -3.25 10.68 1.90
C TYR A 86 -2.41 10.09 3.02
N TYR A 87 -1.13 10.52 3.16
CA TYR A 87 -0.23 10.00 4.19
C TYR A 87 -0.68 10.36 5.60
N TRP A 88 -1.31 11.52 5.79
CA TRP A 88 -1.90 11.86 7.08
C TRP A 88 -3.03 10.90 7.47
N ARG A 89 -3.96 10.59 6.57
CA ARG A 89 -5.04 9.62 6.81
C ARG A 89 -4.49 8.22 7.08
N TYR A 90 -3.52 7.80 6.27
CA TYR A 90 -2.81 6.53 6.42
C TYR A 90 -2.14 6.44 7.80
N PHE A 91 -1.40 7.47 8.21
CA PHE A 91 -0.74 7.56 9.52
C PHE A 91 -1.75 7.50 10.67
N VAL A 92 -2.86 8.24 10.58
CA VAL A 92 -3.93 8.21 11.60
C VAL A 92 -4.51 6.79 11.75
N GLU A 93 -4.73 6.08 10.66
CA GLU A 93 -5.21 4.69 10.72
C GLU A 93 -4.15 3.75 11.31
N TRP A 94 -2.88 3.92 10.97
CA TRP A 94 -1.78 3.17 11.56
C TRP A 94 -1.68 3.37 13.07
N VAL A 95 -1.73 4.60 13.55
CA VAL A 95 -1.75 4.91 14.99
C VAL A 95 -2.95 4.29 15.68
N LYS A 96 -4.14 4.34 15.07
CA LYS A 96 -5.34 3.66 15.58
C LYS A 96 -5.21 2.14 15.64
N GLY A 97 -4.33 1.55 14.84
CA GLY A 97 -3.93 0.15 14.92
C GLY A 97 -3.06 -0.18 16.14
N ASN A 98 -2.66 0.84 16.91
CA ASN A 98 -1.85 0.73 18.13
C ASN A 98 -0.50 0.01 17.93
N PRO A 99 0.42 0.58 17.10
CA PRO A 99 1.70 -0.05 16.76
C PRO A 99 2.65 -0.22 17.94
N ILE A 100 2.45 0.51 19.04
CA ILE A 100 3.30 0.47 20.24
C ILE A 100 2.99 -0.76 21.09
N CYS A 101 1.70 -1.11 21.21
CA CYS A 101 1.24 -2.22 22.05
C CYS A 101 1.09 -3.54 21.28
N HIS A 102 1.24 -3.53 19.97
CA HIS A 102 1.13 -4.70 19.10
C HIS A 102 2.27 -4.70 18.10
N PRO A 103 2.63 -5.90 17.55
CA PRO A 103 3.57 -5.95 16.45
C PRO A 103 3.19 -4.91 15.40
N ALA A 104 4.17 -4.10 14.97
CA ALA A 104 3.94 -3.06 13.97
C ALA A 104 3.26 -3.59 12.69
N SER A 105 3.46 -4.88 12.39
CA SER A 105 2.77 -5.61 11.34
C SER A 105 1.26 -5.65 11.53
N SER A 106 0.74 -5.78 12.76
CA SER A 106 -0.71 -5.81 12.98
C SER A 106 -1.36 -4.44 12.74
N ALA A 107 -0.69 -3.36 13.14
CA ALA A 107 -1.16 -2.00 12.86
C ALA A 107 -1.17 -1.73 11.34
N TYR A 108 -0.12 -2.13 10.63
CA TYR A 108 0.01 -1.99 9.18
C TYR A 108 -1.12 -2.71 8.43
N TYR A 109 -1.31 -4.01 8.70
CA TYR A 109 -2.34 -4.80 8.02
C TYR A 109 -3.78 -4.45 8.43
N THR A 110 -4.00 -3.52 9.35
CA THR A 110 -5.33 -3.02 9.72
C THR A 110 -5.67 -1.66 9.09
N ILE A 111 -4.75 -1.09 8.32
CA ILE A 111 -4.99 0.14 7.55
C ILE A 111 -5.93 -0.20 6.40
N SER A 112 -7.05 0.54 6.25
CA SER A 112 -8.03 0.26 5.21
C SER A 112 -7.44 0.34 3.80
N TYR A 113 -6.48 1.21 3.58
CA TYR A 113 -5.76 1.37 2.31
C TYR A 113 -4.98 0.11 1.94
N GLU A 114 -4.27 -0.48 2.92
CA GLU A 114 -3.53 -1.73 2.74
C GLU A 114 -4.48 -2.92 2.55
N MET A 115 -5.55 -2.97 3.35
CA MET A 115 -6.55 -4.03 3.23
C MET A 115 -7.16 -4.06 1.83
N GLU A 116 -7.51 -2.91 1.27
CA GLU A 116 -8.03 -2.82 -0.09
C GLU A 116 -6.99 -3.25 -1.12
N ALA A 117 -5.76 -2.79 -1.00
CA ALA A 117 -4.68 -3.13 -1.93
C ALA A 117 -4.38 -4.64 -1.93
N TYR A 118 -4.17 -5.24 -0.76
CA TYR A 118 -3.94 -6.70 -0.64
C TYR A 118 -5.12 -7.54 -1.11
N ALA A 119 -6.35 -7.04 -0.91
CA ALA A 119 -7.53 -7.74 -1.34
C ALA A 119 -7.67 -7.80 -2.86
N ASN A 120 -7.10 -6.82 -3.58
CA ASN A 120 -7.33 -6.66 -5.01
C ASN A 120 -6.04 -6.71 -5.86
N GLU A 121 -4.86 -6.93 -5.27
CA GLU A 121 -3.59 -6.97 -6.00
C GLU A 121 -3.53 -8.05 -7.09
N GLY A 122 -4.28 -9.15 -6.94
CA GLY A 122 -4.39 -10.21 -7.94
C GLY A 122 -5.33 -9.88 -9.11
N ASN A 123 -6.15 -8.84 -9.00
CA ASN A 123 -7.01 -8.36 -10.08
C ASN A 123 -6.34 -7.18 -10.78
N LEU A 124 -5.62 -7.45 -11.87
CA LEU A 124 -4.81 -6.45 -12.58
C LEU A 124 -5.64 -5.29 -13.14
N ASP A 125 -6.93 -5.48 -13.35
CA ASP A 125 -7.84 -4.46 -13.89
C ASP A 125 -8.51 -3.61 -12.79
N TYR A 126 -8.35 -3.99 -11.51
CA TYR A 126 -9.00 -3.27 -10.40
C TYR A 126 -8.70 -1.76 -10.37
N PRO A 127 -7.46 -1.29 -10.63
CA PRO A 127 -7.16 0.14 -10.61
C PRO A 127 -7.73 0.94 -11.79
N VAL A 128 -8.19 0.29 -12.87
CA VAL A 128 -8.57 0.96 -14.13
C VAL A 128 -9.78 1.88 -13.91
N ASN A 129 -10.81 1.39 -13.21
CA ASN A 129 -12.05 2.14 -12.95
C ASN A 129 -12.20 2.52 -11.47
N TYR A 130 -11.10 2.80 -10.80
CA TYR A 130 -11.09 3.08 -9.37
C TYR A 130 -11.71 4.44 -9.05
N ASP A 131 -12.76 4.46 -8.25
CA ASP A 131 -13.46 5.67 -7.79
C ASP A 131 -13.40 5.92 -6.27
N GLY A 132 -12.79 4.99 -5.54
CA GLY A 132 -12.67 5.05 -4.07
C GLY A 132 -13.91 4.61 -3.30
N SER A 133 -14.99 4.22 -3.96
CA SER A 133 -16.26 3.81 -3.30
C SER A 133 -16.08 2.58 -2.42
N ASN A 134 -15.20 1.67 -2.82
CA ASN A 134 -14.94 0.41 -2.13
C ASN A 134 -14.14 0.57 -0.83
N LEU A 135 -13.35 1.63 -0.68
CA LEU A 135 -12.49 1.81 0.50
C LEU A 135 -13.26 1.71 1.83
N SER A 136 -14.53 2.15 1.85
CA SER A 136 -15.37 2.08 3.05
C SER A 136 -15.61 0.66 3.56
N ARG A 137 -15.58 -0.35 2.68
CA ARG A 137 -15.77 -1.79 3.01
C ARG A 137 -14.60 -2.34 3.82
N TYR A 138 -13.40 -1.79 3.61
CA TYR A 138 -12.17 -2.21 4.28
C TYR A 138 -11.92 -1.49 5.61
N LYS A 139 -12.78 -0.54 5.97
CA LYS A 139 -12.71 0.15 7.26
C LYS A 139 -13.20 -0.75 8.38
N ILE A 140 -12.28 -1.18 9.25
CA ILE A 140 -12.63 -1.96 10.42
C ILE A 140 -13.40 -1.09 11.41
N LYS A 141 -14.68 -1.39 11.60
CA LYS A 141 -15.53 -0.82 12.63
C LYS A 141 -15.20 -1.49 13.97
N GLY A 142 -14.82 -0.70 14.97
CA GLY A 142 -14.52 -1.23 16.31
C GLY A 142 -13.07 -1.64 16.52
N GLY A 143 -12.82 -2.59 17.41
CA GLY A 143 -11.46 -2.93 17.86
C GLY A 143 -10.64 -3.75 16.88
N ARG A 144 -9.83 -3.12 16.05
CA ARG A 144 -8.87 -3.76 15.14
C ARG A 144 -8.00 -4.82 15.82
N LYS A 145 -7.56 -4.53 17.06
CA LYS A 145 -6.85 -5.46 17.92
C LYS A 145 -7.63 -6.75 18.16
N LYS A 146 -8.91 -6.62 18.46
CA LYS A 146 -9.79 -7.78 18.73
C LYS A 146 -9.94 -8.62 17.46
N LEU A 147 -10.17 -7.98 16.32
CA LEU A 147 -10.25 -8.66 15.04
C LEU A 147 -8.94 -9.38 14.70
N TYR A 148 -7.79 -8.71 14.77
CA TYR A 148 -6.49 -9.32 14.47
C TYR A 148 -6.24 -10.56 15.35
N LYS A 149 -6.54 -10.48 16.64
CA LYS A 149 -6.43 -11.62 17.55
C LYS A 149 -7.40 -12.74 17.19
N SER A 150 -8.66 -12.42 16.87
CA SER A 150 -9.69 -13.41 16.56
C SER A 150 -9.40 -14.23 15.30
N ILE A 151 -8.66 -13.67 14.36
CA ILE A 151 -8.24 -14.37 13.12
C ILE A 151 -6.89 -15.09 13.25
N GLY A 152 -6.32 -15.18 14.45
CA GLY A 152 -5.11 -15.96 14.73
C GLY A 152 -3.83 -15.15 14.95
N GLY A 153 -3.87 -13.82 14.89
CA GLY A 153 -2.77 -12.93 15.27
C GLY A 153 -1.49 -13.02 14.41
N THR A 154 -1.58 -13.59 13.18
CA THR A 154 -0.44 -13.75 12.29
C THR A 154 -0.64 -13.03 10.97
N SER A 155 0.45 -12.62 10.32
CA SER A 155 0.38 -11.99 8.98
C SER A 155 -0.24 -12.93 7.94
N LYS A 156 0.00 -14.24 8.05
CA LYS A 156 -0.60 -15.25 7.16
C LYS A 156 -2.12 -15.30 7.33
N ALA A 157 -2.59 -15.43 8.57
CA ALA A 157 -4.03 -15.44 8.87
C ALA A 157 -4.70 -14.13 8.42
N TRP A 158 -4.00 -13.00 8.54
CA TRP A 158 -4.51 -11.73 8.10
C TRP A 158 -4.65 -11.65 6.57
N LYS A 159 -3.64 -12.08 5.81
CA LYS A 159 -3.73 -12.17 4.34
C LYS A 159 -4.88 -13.07 3.90
N THR A 160 -5.04 -14.24 4.53
CA THR A 160 -6.17 -15.14 4.27
C THR A 160 -7.51 -14.46 4.55
N TYR A 161 -7.63 -13.76 5.67
CA TYR A 161 -8.85 -13.00 6.01
C TYR A 161 -9.18 -11.93 4.97
N ILE A 162 -8.19 -11.15 4.53
CA ILE A 162 -8.37 -10.14 3.48
C ILE A 162 -8.83 -10.81 2.17
N SER A 163 -8.19 -11.89 1.76
CA SER A 163 -8.59 -12.63 0.56
C SER A 163 -10.03 -13.16 0.65
N CYS A 164 -10.46 -13.63 1.82
CA CYS A 164 -11.84 -14.06 2.04
C CYS A 164 -12.85 -12.92 1.90
N LEU A 165 -12.48 -11.68 2.26
CA LEU A 165 -13.36 -10.52 2.06
C LEU A 165 -13.69 -10.27 0.59
N LEU A 166 -12.80 -10.66 -0.34
CA LEU A 166 -13.05 -10.56 -1.78
C LEU A 166 -14.11 -11.53 -2.26
N TYR A 167 -14.07 -12.79 -1.78
CA TYR A 167 -15.01 -13.83 -2.21
C TYR A 167 -16.41 -13.64 -1.63
N THR A 168 -16.55 -12.87 -0.55
CA THR A 168 -17.84 -12.59 0.09
C THR A 168 -18.46 -11.27 -0.37
N SER A 169 -17.74 -10.46 -1.12
CA SER A 169 -18.33 -9.28 -1.76
C SER A 169 -19.14 -9.74 -2.97
N PRO A 170 -20.43 -9.41 -3.06
CA PRO A 170 -21.19 -9.68 -4.28
C PRO A 170 -20.48 -8.95 -5.42
N SER A 171 -20.15 -9.69 -6.49
CA SER A 171 -19.78 -9.08 -7.78
C SER A 171 -20.85 -8.06 -8.17
N PRO A 172 -20.44 -6.92 -8.74
CA PRO A 172 -21.41 -5.95 -9.24
C PRO A 172 -22.29 -6.54 -10.31
#